data_522aead3b7ca69a3650640177bf7a853
#
_entry.id   522aead3b7ca69a3650640177bf7a853
#
_cell.length_a   1.000
_cell.length_b   1.000
_cell.length_c   1.000
_cell.angle_alpha   90.00
_cell.angle_beta   90.00
_cell.angle_gamma   90.00
#
_symmetry.space_group_name_H-M   'P 1'
#
loop_
_entity.id
_entity.type
_entity.pdbx_description
1 polymer ?
#
loop_
_entity_poly.entity_id
_entity_poly.type
_entity_poly.pdbx_seq_one_letter_code
_entity_poly.pdbx_strand_id
1 'polypeptide(L)'
;MGSYLNPGNFSFRGSLRSKIYVDKSELIVKTNEALCTEQKYICVSRPRRFGKSMAANMLAAYYDRSENTEELFHNLAISKDKSYKENLNQYDVIKINMQEFLSMSETMEEMLEMLKNYLVADLEETYPKVRFRDGKNLIQVMKDVFSYTKCPFVILIDEWDCLFREYKQNKEAQRKYLDFLRAWLKDKDYVAMAYMTGILPIKKYGSHSALNMFTEYSMTDPGELAEYFGFTEPEVFGLCDKYEMSFEKAKIWYDGYQLVEHKKEKEECHSMYSPKSVVEAMLRHRFGTYWNQTETYEALKIYIQMDMDGLKDSVVRMLAGESVSINIGTFSNDMTTFATQDDILTLLVHLGYLTYNVTDQTVRIPNKEVSQEYVNAISTMSWHGVADLLDSSHKLLEALWALDEEAVAAGIEKAHEEIPILQYNDENSLSCTINLAFYFAREYYSIIRELPTGKGFADICMIPRQEHLDKPAVIIELKWDKNTIGALKQIKEKNYGNALKAYQGKVLLVGINYNKKSKKHECAIEVMEK
;
A
#
# COMPACT_ATOMS: atom_id res chain seq x y z
N MET A 1 -7.43 32.63 -16.57
CA MET A 1 -6.79 31.37 -16.16
C MET A 1 -5.42 31.68 -15.63
N GLY A 2 -5.16 31.43 -14.38
CA GLY A 2 -3.83 31.49 -13.80
C GLY A 2 -3.14 30.12 -13.90
N SER A 3 -1.87 30.08 -13.53
CA SER A 3 -1.11 28.81 -13.46
C SER A 3 -1.60 27.92 -12.30
N TYR A 4 -1.99 28.51 -11.20
CA TYR A 4 -2.39 27.86 -9.95
C TYR A 4 -3.83 28.18 -9.55
N LEU A 5 -4.35 29.35 -9.96
CA LEU A 5 -5.75 29.74 -9.78
C LEU A 5 -6.55 29.38 -11.03
N ASN A 6 -7.59 28.59 -10.85
CA ASN A 6 -8.45 28.11 -11.95
C ASN A 6 -7.62 27.49 -13.08
N PRO A 7 -6.87 26.39 -12.82
CA PRO A 7 -5.90 25.81 -13.74
C PRO A 7 -6.55 25.11 -14.95
N GLY A 8 -7.89 25.06 -15.00
CA GLY A 8 -8.66 24.41 -16.04
C GLY A 8 -8.66 22.89 -15.96
N ASN A 9 -8.98 22.24 -17.09
CA ASN A 9 -9.29 20.81 -17.11
C ASN A 9 -8.31 19.96 -17.93
N PHE A 10 -7.21 20.53 -18.42
CA PHE A 10 -6.28 19.86 -19.36
C PHE A 10 -5.74 18.53 -18.80
N SER A 11 -5.32 18.50 -17.54
CA SER A 11 -4.77 17.31 -16.90
C SER A 11 -5.82 16.20 -16.75
N PHE A 12 -7.06 16.54 -16.36
CA PHE A 12 -8.14 15.58 -16.22
C PHE A 12 -8.61 15.06 -17.59
N ARG A 13 -8.72 15.93 -18.58
CA ARG A 13 -9.01 15.55 -19.97
C ARG A 13 -7.96 14.57 -20.51
N GLY A 14 -6.70 14.76 -20.17
CA GLY A 14 -5.61 13.80 -20.46
C GLY A 14 -5.82 12.45 -19.79
N SER A 15 -6.26 12.44 -18.54
CA SER A 15 -6.58 11.19 -17.83
C SER A 15 -7.72 10.42 -18.49
N LEU A 16 -8.81 11.09 -18.87
CA LEU A 16 -9.95 10.47 -19.56
C LEU A 16 -9.59 9.87 -20.93
N ARG A 17 -8.59 10.42 -21.62
CA ARG A 17 -8.08 9.93 -22.91
C ARG A 17 -7.08 8.78 -22.79
N SER A 18 -6.70 8.42 -21.57
CA SER A 18 -5.77 7.31 -21.34
C SER A 18 -6.39 5.98 -21.81
N LYS A 19 -5.55 5.05 -22.28
CA LYS A 19 -6.00 3.72 -22.75
C LYS A 19 -6.78 2.96 -21.66
N ILE A 20 -6.39 3.17 -20.41
CA ILE A 20 -7.08 2.65 -19.23
C ILE A 20 -7.38 3.83 -18.32
N TYR A 21 -8.65 4.08 -18.11
CA TYR A 21 -9.19 4.99 -17.11
C TYR A 21 -10.23 4.23 -16.30
N VAL A 22 -10.13 4.28 -14.99
CA VAL A 22 -11.10 3.73 -14.04
C VAL A 22 -11.81 4.90 -13.39
N ASP A 23 -13.13 4.92 -13.47
CA ASP A 23 -13.94 6.00 -12.95
C ASP A 23 -14.01 5.96 -11.41
N LYS A 24 -13.48 7.00 -10.78
CA LYS A 24 -13.53 7.25 -9.34
C LYS A 24 -14.29 8.55 -9.02
N SER A 25 -15.15 8.99 -9.93
CA SER A 25 -15.82 10.29 -9.79
C SER A 25 -16.83 10.35 -8.65
N GLU A 26 -17.23 9.22 -8.07
CA GLU A 26 -18.04 9.20 -6.84
C GLU A 26 -17.31 9.79 -5.63
N LEU A 27 -15.98 9.92 -5.66
CA LEU A 27 -15.22 10.74 -4.70
C LEU A 27 -15.77 12.18 -4.61
N ILE A 28 -16.29 12.71 -5.73
CA ILE A 28 -16.88 14.06 -5.77
C ILE A 28 -18.13 14.15 -4.88
N VAL A 29 -18.90 13.06 -4.75
CA VAL A 29 -20.05 13.05 -3.81
C VAL A 29 -19.58 13.33 -2.40
N LYS A 30 -18.51 12.65 -1.97
CA LYS A 30 -17.91 12.83 -0.64
C LYS A 30 -17.35 14.23 -0.42
N THR A 31 -16.68 14.78 -1.42
CA THR A 31 -16.17 16.14 -1.34
C THR A 31 -17.29 17.20 -1.41
N ASN A 32 -18.38 16.96 -2.14
CA ASN A 32 -19.56 17.81 -2.16
C ASN A 32 -20.26 17.87 -0.78
N GLU A 33 -20.35 16.73 -0.09
CA GLU A 33 -20.90 16.67 1.28
C GLU A 33 -20.08 17.48 2.29
N ALA A 34 -18.77 17.60 2.07
CA ALA A 34 -17.86 18.34 2.95
C ALA A 34 -17.81 19.86 2.66
N LEU A 35 -18.19 20.30 1.45
CA LEU A 35 -18.11 21.71 1.04
C LEU A 35 -18.82 22.66 2.02
N CYS A 36 -18.11 23.72 2.42
CA CYS A 36 -18.64 24.78 3.30
C CYS A 36 -19.15 24.28 4.67
N THR A 37 -18.73 23.09 5.11
CA THR A 37 -19.04 22.50 6.42
C THR A 37 -17.83 22.53 7.35
N GLU A 38 -17.97 22.06 8.58
CA GLU A 38 -16.84 21.85 9.50
C GLU A 38 -15.91 20.73 9.01
N GLN A 39 -16.39 19.81 8.17
CA GLN A 39 -15.66 18.69 7.56
C GLN A 39 -14.89 19.08 6.28
N LYS A 40 -14.85 20.35 5.93
CA LYS A 40 -14.20 20.88 4.70
C LYS A 40 -12.69 20.66 4.59
N TYR A 41 -12.05 20.15 5.62
CA TYR A 41 -10.61 19.92 5.65
C TYR A 41 -10.33 18.41 5.50
N ILE A 42 -9.93 17.99 4.32
CA ILE A 42 -9.70 16.57 3.95
C ILE A 42 -8.23 16.36 3.66
N CYS A 43 -7.61 15.37 4.31
CA CYS A 43 -6.25 14.94 4.01
C CYS A 43 -6.23 13.45 3.64
N VAL A 44 -5.73 13.12 2.45
CA VAL A 44 -5.63 11.74 1.96
C VAL A 44 -4.18 11.31 1.86
N SER A 45 -3.81 10.30 2.66
CA SER A 45 -2.48 9.73 2.66
C SER A 45 -2.51 8.32 2.06
N ARG A 46 -1.88 8.16 0.90
CA ARG A 46 -1.78 6.89 0.15
C ARG A 46 -0.37 6.72 -0.40
N PRO A 47 0.08 5.49 -0.63
CA PRO A 47 1.35 5.24 -1.31
C PRO A 47 1.43 5.96 -2.66
N ARG A 48 2.62 6.07 -3.21
CA ARG A 48 2.78 6.59 -4.56
C ARG A 48 1.96 5.75 -5.55
N ARG A 49 1.44 6.42 -6.61
CA ARG A 49 0.73 5.79 -7.74
C ARG A 49 -0.64 5.17 -7.43
N PHE A 50 -1.21 5.50 -6.29
CA PHE A 50 -2.59 5.15 -5.93
C PHE A 50 -3.65 6.12 -6.49
N GLY A 51 -3.29 7.02 -7.41
CA GLY A 51 -4.26 7.88 -8.09
C GLY A 51 -4.50 9.25 -7.44
N LYS A 52 -3.76 9.64 -6.38
CA LYS A 52 -3.95 10.91 -5.64
C LYS A 52 -3.98 12.16 -6.55
N SER A 53 -2.95 12.33 -7.39
CA SER A 53 -2.86 13.49 -8.30
C SER A 53 -3.95 13.46 -9.38
N MET A 54 -4.39 12.25 -9.82
CA MET A 54 -5.51 12.12 -10.74
C MET A 54 -6.82 12.57 -10.09
N ALA A 55 -7.05 12.22 -8.82
CA ALA A 55 -8.19 12.69 -8.04
C ALA A 55 -8.15 14.22 -7.87
N ALA A 56 -7.00 14.79 -7.52
CA ALA A 56 -6.85 16.26 -7.43
C ALA A 56 -7.12 16.95 -8.78
N ASN A 57 -6.69 16.37 -9.91
CA ASN A 57 -6.97 16.89 -11.26
C ASN A 57 -8.47 16.81 -11.60
N MET A 58 -9.13 15.72 -11.22
CA MET A 58 -10.58 15.54 -11.38
C MET A 58 -11.37 16.58 -10.57
N LEU A 59 -11.03 16.74 -9.29
CA LEU A 59 -11.66 17.74 -8.42
C LEU A 59 -11.45 19.17 -8.94
N ALA A 60 -10.23 19.48 -9.41
CA ALA A 60 -9.96 20.79 -10.02
C ALA A 60 -10.87 21.01 -11.23
N ALA A 61 -10.92 20.09 -12.17
CA ALA A 61 -11.76 20.22 -13.35
C ALA A 61 -13.26 20.29 -13.03
N TYR A 62 -13.70 19.64 -11.95
CA TYR A 62 -15.12 19.66 -11.54
C TYR A 62 -15.54 20.97 -10.89
N TYR A 63 -14.73 21.50 -9.97
CA TYR A 63 -15.12 22.71 -9.23
C TYR A 63 -14.79 24.01 -9.94
N ASP A 64 -13.80 24.04 -10.83
CA ASP A 64 -13.30 25.24 -11.52
C ASP A 64 -14.40 25.91 -12.34
N ARG A 65 -14.75 27.16 -11.96
CA ARG A 65 -15.80 27.97 -12.62
C ARG A 65 -15.33 28.71 -13.87
N SER A 66 -14.05 28.67 -14.20
CA SER A 66 -13.50 29.39 -15.35
C SER A 66 -13.89 28.78 -16.69
N GLU A 67 -14.27 27.49 -16.71
CA GLU A 67 -14.65 26.75 -17.89
C GLU A 67 -15.85 25.83 -17.63
N ASN A 68 -16.66 25.59 -18.65
CA ASN A 68 -17.72 24.58 -18.57
C ASN A 68 -17.12 23.19 -18.86
N THR A 69 -17.18 22.30 -17.89
CA THR A 69 -16.64 20.93 -17.98
C THR A 69 -17.71 19.85 -17.94
N GLU A 70 -18.99 20.19 -18.08
CA GLU A 70 -20.12 19.23 -18.03
C GLU A 70 -19.90 18.04 -18.97
N GLU A 71 -19.35 18.28 -20.17
CA GLU A 71 -19.04 17.24 -21.15
C GLU A 71 -18.03 16.18 -20.66
N LEU A 72 -17.18 16.50 -19.69
CA LEU A 72 -16.20 15.58 -19.14
C LEU A 72 -16.81 14.63 -18.12
N PHE A 73 -17.88 15.05 -17.45
CA PHE A 73 -18.46 14.34 -16.32
C PHE A 73 -19.80 13.67 -16.60
N HIS A 74 -20.51 14.03 -17.69
CA HIS A 74 -21.88 13.57 -17.96
C HIS A 74 -22.00 12.04 -18.10
N ASN A 75 -20.92 11.35 -18.46
CA ASN A 75 -20.88 9.89 -18.59
C ASN A 75 -20.22 9.19 -17.38
N LEU A 76 -19.75 9.95 -16.39
CA LEU A 76 -19.11 9.41 -15.20
C LEU A 76 -20.14 9.14 -14.09
N ALA A 77 -19.76 8.33 -13.11
CA ALA A 77 -20.64 7.90 -12.02
C ALA A 77 -21.28 9.08 -11.26
N ILE A 78 -20.52 10.16 -11.02
CA ILE A 78 -21.01 11.39 -10.36
C ILE A 78 -22.22 12.00 -11.03
N SER A 79 -22.38 11.86 -12.34
CA SER A 79 -23.49 12.47 -13.07
C SER A 79 -24.87 11.97 -12.64
N LYS A 80 -24.93 10.84 -11.94
CA LYS A 80 -26.14 10.23 -11.39
C LYS A 80 -26.51 10.78 -10.01
N ASP A 81 -25.59 11.46 -9.35
CA ASP A 81 -25.83 12.03 -8.02
C ASP A 81 -26.52 13.39 -8.10
N LYS A 82 -27.41 13.66 -7.14
CA LYS A 82 -28.16 14.92 -7.06
C LYS A 82 -27.27 16.15 -6.90
N SER A 83 -26.15 16.02 -6.19
CA SER A 83 -25.21 17.11 -5.92
C SER A 83 -24.37 17.50 -7.14
N TYR A 84 -24.39 16.69 -8.22
CA TYR A 84 -23.58 16.90 -9.41
C TYR A 84 -23.71 18.31 -10.01
N LYS A 85 -24.95 18.71 -10.33
CA LYS A 85 -25.17 20.00 -10.99
C LYS A 85 -25.10 21.19 -10.05
N GLU A 86 -25.27 20.96 -8.75
CA GLU A 86 -25.26 22.03 -7.75
C GLU A 86 -23.85 22.62 -7.56
N ASN A 87 -22.82 21.79 -7.71
CA ASN A 87 -21.44 22.15 -7.41
C ASN A 87 -20.52 22.18 -8.64
N LEU A 88 -20.97 21.67 -9.79
CA LEU A 88 -20.19 21.68 -11.03
C LEU A 88 -19.88 23.11 -11.48
N ASN A 89 -18.60 23.44 -11.60
CA ASN A 89 -18.09 24.74 -12.07
C ASN A 89 -18.58 25.94 -11.22
N GLN A 90 -18.65 25.80 -9.90
CA GLN A 90 -19.18 26.83 -9.00
C GLN A 90 -18.12 27.59 -8.20
N TYR A 91 -16.87 27.12 -8.18
CA TYR A 91 -15.85 27.63 -7.25
C TYR A 91 -14.62 28.17 -7.96
N ASP A 92 -13.92 29.10 -7.32
CA ASP A 92 -12.52 29.37 -7.65
C ASP A 92 -11.65 28.26 -7.08
N VAL A 93 -10.82 27.65 -7.92
CA VAL A 93 -9.96 26.54 -7.53
C VAL A 93 -8.52 26.98 -7.47
N ILE A 94 -7.88 26.82 -6.32
CA ILE A 94 -6.42 26.90 -6.20
C ILE A 94 -5.89 25.48 -6.17
N LYS A 95 -5.03 25.14 -7.14
CA LYS A 95 -4.37 23.83 -7.19
C LYS A 95 -2.87 23.98 -7.26
N ILE A 96 -2.19 23.41 -6.28
CA ILE A 96 -0.73 23.46 -6.15
C ILE A 96 -0.16 22.06 -5.94
N ASN A 97 1.06 21.83 -6.46
CA ASN A 97 1.91 20.71 -6.12
C ASN A 97 3.09 21.24 -5.31
N MET A 98 3.17 20.88 -4.03
CA MET A 98 4.23 21.40 -3.15
C MET A 98 5.62 20.93 -3.55
N GLN A 99 5.74 19.74 -4.15
CA GLN A 99 7.02 19.22 -4.64
C GLN A 99 7.57 20.08 -5.80
N GLU A 100 6.71 20.67 -6.63
CA GLU A 100 7.12 21.58 -7.70
C GLU A 100 7.84 22.80 -7.12
N PHE A 101 7.22 23.48 -6.15
CA PHE A 101 7.81 24.65 -5.49
C PHE A 101 9.10 24.30 -4.76
N LEU A 102 9.12 23.15 -4.08
CA LEU A 102 10.33 22.68 -3.39
C LEU A 102 11.49 22.44 -4.37
N SER A 103 11.20 21.93 -5.56
CA SER A 103 12.22 21.66 -6.58
C SER A 103 12.77 22.93 -7.26
N MET A 104 12.04 24.03 -7.19
CA MET A 104 12.43 25.35 -7.77
C MET A 104 13.11 26.27 -6.75
N SER A 105 13.26 25.88 -5.50
CA SER A 105 13.81 26.70 -4.42
C SER A 105 14.98 26.01 -3.74
N GLU A 106 15.89 26.82 -3.18
CA GLU A 106 17.04 26.30 -2.41
C GLU A 106 16.70 26.18 -0.92
N THR A 107 15.73 26.95 -0.44
CA THR A 107 15.31 26.97 0.96
C THR A 107 13.81 26.90 1.09
N MET A 108 13.33 26.49 2.26
CA MET A 108 11.90 26.45 2.56
C MET A 108 11.28 27.86 2.58
N GLU A 109 12.00 28.83 3.08
CA GLU A 109 11.58 30.24 3.09
C GLU A 109 11.35 30.75 1.67
N GLU A 110 12.28 30.49 0.77
CA GLU A 110 12.17 30.83 -0.66
C GLU A 110 10.99 30.12 -1.32
N MET A 111 10.80 28.83 -1.02
CA MET A 111 9.67 28.04 -1.50
C MET A 111 8.34 28.70 -1.11
N LEU A 112 8.17 29.07 0.16
CA LEU A 112 6.93 29.70 0.64
C LEU A 112 6.73 31.11 0.09
N GLU A 113 7.79 31.86 -0.10
CA GLU A 113 7.71 33.20 -0.70
C GLU A 113 7.32 33.10 -2.17
N MET A 114 7.93 32.20 -2.93
CA MET A 114 7.60 31.93 -4.34
C MET A 114 6.12 31.51 -4.47
N LEU A 115 5.66 30.57 -3.64
CA LEU A 115 4.26 30.13 -3.61
C LEU A 115 3.31 31.31 -3.40
N LYS A 116 3.58 32.14 -2.38
CA LYS A 116 2.75 33.31 -2.08
C LYS A 116 2.72 34.30 -3.24
N ASN A 117 3.88 34.61 -3.80
CA ASN A 117 4.00 35.59 -4.89
C ASN A 117 3.26 35.13 -6.15
N TYR A 118 3.37 33.84 -6.51
CA TYR A 118 2.67 33.31 -7.70
C TYR A 118 1.16 33.27 -7.51
N LEU A 119 0.67 32.87 -6.33
CA LEU A 119 -0.76 32.90 -6.05
C LEU A 119 -1.32 34.34 -5.99
N VAL A 120 -0.55 35.28 -5.45
CA VAL A 120 -0.95 36.70 -5.45
C VAL A 120 -1.04 37.23 -6.88
N ALA A 121 -0.04 36.96 -7.71
CA ALA A 121 -0.05 37.37 -9.12
C ALA A 121 -1.25 36.83 -9.90
N ASP A 122 -1.54 35.51 -9.76
CA ASP A 122 -2.72 34.89 -10.39
C ASP A 122 -4.05 35.54 -9.91
N LEU A 123 -4.16 35.88 -8.60
CA LEU A 123 -5.34 36.51 -8.03
C LEU A 123 -5.49 37.96 -8.52
N GLU A 124 -4.41 38.75 -8.60
CA GLU A 124 -4.41 40.11 -9.11
C GLU A 124 -4.79 40.19 -10.60
N GLU A 125 -4.24 39.26 -11.39
CA GLU A 125 -4.55 39.18 -12.82
C GLU A 125 -6.01 38.77 -13.06
N THR A 126 -6.53 37.80 -12.28
CA THR A 126 -7.91 37.32 -12.41
C THR A 126 -8.92 38.33 -11.91
N TYR A 127 -8.57 39.12 -10.89
CA TYR A 127 -9.48 40.09 -10.22
C TYR A 127 -8.97 41.53 -10.25
N PRO A 128 -8.74 42.13 -11.41
CA PRO A 128 -8.12 43.47 -11.53
C PRO A 128 -8.99 44.59 -10.96
N LYS A 129 -10.28 44.32 -10.67
CA LYS A 129 -11.20 45.30 -10.07
C LYS A 129 -11.23 45.26 -8.54
N VAL A 130 -10.57 44.29 -7.93
CA VAL A 130 -10.47 44.16 -6.48
C VAL A 130 -9.46 45.17 -5.96
N ARG A 131 -9.84 45.92 -4.94
CA ARG A 131 -8.90 46.80 -4.23
C ARG A 131 -8.23 46.03 -3.11
N PHE A 132 -6.97 45.64 -3.33
CA PHE A 132 -6.18 44.94 -2.34
C PHE A 132 -5.68 45.88 -1.24
N ARG A 133 -5.91 45.52 0.03
CA ARG A 133 -5.45 46.29 1.21
C ARG A 133 -3.95 46.10 1.44
N ASP A 134 -3.46 44.90 1.22
CA ASP A 134 -2.05 44.50 1.26
C ASP A 134 -1.79 43.45 0.17
N GLY A 135 -1.35 43.92 -1.00
CA GLY A 135 -1.08 43.10 -2.16
C GLY A 135 0.11 42.14 -2.01
N LYS A 136 0.87 42.22 -0.90
CA LYS A 136 1.97 41.28 -0.63
C LYS A 136 1.57 40.14 0.32
N ASN A 137 0.45 40.27 0.96
CA ASN A 137 -0.04 39.29 1.93
C ASN A 137 -1.10 38.39 1.30
N LEU A 138 -0.75 37.18 0.92
CA LEU A 138 -1.65 36.19 0.30
C LEU A 138 -2.99 36.07 1.07
N ILE A 139 -2.93 35.95 2.40
CA ILE A 139 -4.13 35.76 3.23
C ILE A 139 -5.05 36.99 3.13
N GLN A 140 -4.48 38.19 3.10
CA GLN A 140 -5.26 39.41 2.95
C GLN A 140 -5.82 39.55 1.53
N VAL A 141 -5.03 39.23 0.50
CA VAL A 141 -5.47 39.20 -0.90
C VAL A 141 -6.67 38.25 -1.07
N MET A 142 -6.60 37.02 -0.54
CA MET A 142 -7.72 36.07 -0.59
C MET A 142 -8.97 36.56 0.12
N LYS A 143 -8.82 37.21 1.28
CA LYS A 143 -9.95 37.86 1.99
C LYS A 143 -10.59 38.99 1.17
N ASP A 144 -9.79 39.79 0.50
CA ASP A 144 -10.28 40.89 -0.32
C ASP A 144 -11.02 40.37 -1.57
N VAL A 145 -10.50 39.34 -2.22
CA VAL A 145 -11.19 38.63 -3.34
C VAL A 145 -12.50 38.01 -2.86
N PHE A 146 -12.50 37.26 -1.77
CA PHE A 146 -13.71 36.69 -1.21
C PHE A 146 -14.75 37.73 -0.80
N SER A 147 -14.30 38.82 -0.21
CA SER A 147 -15.20 39.93 0.14
C SER A 147 -15.89 40.55 -1.07
N TYR A 148 -15.19 40.59 -2.21
CA TYR A 148 -15.71 41.12 -3.47
C TYR A 148 -16.61 40.11 -4.20
N THR A 149 -16.15 38.86 -4.34
CA THR A 149 -16.81 37.82 -5.16
C THR A 149 -17.93 37.09 -4.42
N LYS A 150 -17.86 37.00 -3.11
CA LYS A 150 -18.66 36.11 -2.24
C LYS A 150 -18.54 34.62 -2.58
N CYS A 151 -17.57 34.26 -3.39
CA CYS A 151 -17.27 32.91 -3.76
C CYS A 151 -16.05 32.41 -2.98
N PRO A 152 -16.19 31.37 -2.13
CA PRO A 152 -15.05 30.81 -1.43
C PRO A 152 -14.23 29.90 -2.36
N PHE A 153 -13.01 29.57 -1.95
CA PHE A 153 -12.07 28.79 -2.73
C PHE A 153 -12.11 27.30 -2.38
N VAL A 154 -12.01 26.46 -3.38
CA VAL A 154 -11.59 25.06 -3.24
C VAL A 154 -10.06 25.02 -3.39
N ILE A 155 -9.36 24.61 -2.34
CA ILE A 155 -7.90 24.60 -2.29
C ILE A 155 -7.41 23.15 -2.30
N LEU A 156 -6.69 22.78 -3.36
CA LEU A 156 -6.17 21.45 -3.61
C LEU A 156 -4.64 21.47 -3.51
N ILE A 157 -4.09 20.74 -2.54
CA ILE A 157 -2.65 20.71 -2.27
C ILE A 157 -2.15 19.28 -2.47
N ASP A 158 -1.43 19.04 -3.56
CA ASP A 158 -0.81 17.74 -3.85
C ASP A 158 0.61 17.69 -3.28
N GLU A 159 1.06 16.49 -2.85
CA GLU A 159 2.38 16.24 -2.26
C GLU A 159 2.68 17.14 -1.04
N TRP A 160 1.65 17.39 -0.17
CA TRP A 160 1.78 18.30 0.97
C TRP A 160 2.95 17.93 1.91
N ASP A 161 3.30 16.64 1.96
CA ASP A 161 4.30 16.06 2.85
C ASP A 161 5.72 16.06 2.27
N CYS A 162 5.94 16.63 1.08
CA CYS A 162 7.25 16.61 0.40
C CYS A 162 8.37 17.18 1.27
N LEU A 163 8.10 18.23 2.04
CA LEU A 163 9.08 18.84 2.93
C LEU A 163 9.57 17.86 4.01
N PHE A 164 8.69 17.01 4.53
CA PHE A 164 9.04 16.00 5.54
C PHE A 164 9.89 14.88 4.98
N ARG A 165 9.75 14.61 3.68
CA ARG A 165 10.53 13.59 2.97
C ARG A 165 11.91 14.09 2.56
N GLU A 166 12.04 15.37 2.18
CA GLU A 166 13.31 15.97 1.73
C GLU A 166 14.10 16.60 2.89
N TYR A 167 13.46 17.42 3.71
CA TYR A 167 14.09 18.10 4.86
C TYR A 167 13.85 17.33 6.16
N LYS A 168 14.16 16.03 6.17
CA LYS A 168 13.86 15.10 7.27
C LYS A 168 14.31 15.59 8.65
N GLN A 169 15.49 16.20 8.73
CA GLN A 169 16.11 16.63 10.00
C GLN A 169 15.86 18.09 10.35
N ASN A 170 15.36 18.92 9.43
CA ASN A 170 15.14 20.36 9.67
C ASN A 170 13.77 20.61 10.31
N LYS A 171 13.68 20.39 11.63
CA LYS A 171 12.44 20.56 12.39
C LYS A 171 11.92 22.01 12.39
N GLU A 172 12.80 23.00 12.26
CA GLU A 172 12.40 24.41 12.20
C GLU A 172 11.68 24.73 10.89
N ALA A 173 12.25 24.29 9.75
CA ALA A 173 11.59 24.41 8.45
C ALA A 173 10.23 23.71 8.44
N GLN A 174 10.16 22.49 8.96
CA GLN A 174 8.91 21.73 9.06
C GLN A 174 7.85 22.48 9.89
N ARG A 175 8.24 23.07 11.02
CA ARG A 175 7.33 23.86 11.85
C ARG A 175 6.82 25.11 11.13
N LYS A 176 7.71 25.89 10.51
CA LYS A 176 7.33 27.10 9.76
C LYS A 176 6.36 26.78 8.62
N TYR A 177 6.58 25.66 7.94
CA TYR A 177 5.69 25.20 6.88
C TYR A 177 4.29 24.85 7.41
N LEU A 178 4.20 24.11 8.50
CA LEU A 178 2.92 23.78 9.13
C LEU A 178 2.21 25.02 9.66
N ASP A 179 2.95 25.96 10.24
CA ASP A 179 2.40 27.25 10.72
C ASP A 179 1.85 28.08 9.55
N PHE A 180 2.52 28.05 8.40
CA PHE A 180 2.00 28.69 7.18
C PHE A 180 0.70 28.04 6.71
N LEU A 181 0.64 26.71 6.56
CA LEU A 181 -0.58 26.01 6.15
C LEU A 181 -1.74 26.29 7.12
N ARG A 182 -1.45 26.25 8.41
CA ARG A 182 -2.43 26.58 9.44
C ARG A 182 -2.96 28.02 9.31
N ALA A 183 -2.07 28.98 9.17
CA ALA A 183 -2.45 30.40 9.05
C ALA A 183 -3.25 30.67 7.78
N TRP A 184 -2.94 29.97 6.71
CA TRP A 184 -3.59 30.11 5.41
C TRP A 184 -4.98 29.48 5.38
N LEU A 185 -5.16 28.30 5.98
CA LEU A 185 -6.35 27.48 5.80
C LEU A 185 -7.32 27.52 6.99
N LYS A 186 -6.79 27.51 8.23
CA LYS A 186 -7.63 27.31 9.42
C LYS A 186 -8.53 28.50 9.70
N ASP A 187 -9.80 28.24 9.98
CA ASP A 187 -10.82 29.23 10.40
C ASP A 187 -10.94 30.39 9.40
N LYS A 188 -10.97 30.06 8.10
CA LYS A 188 -11.12 31.03 7.01
C LYS A 188 -12.46 30.87 6.30
N ASP A 189 -13.23 31.98 6.24
CA ASP A 189 -14.50 32.04 5.52
C ASP A 189 -14.31 31.90 4.01
N TYR A 190 -13.13 32.25 3.49
CA TYR A 190 -12.81 32.10 2.07
C TYR A 190 -12.48 30.66 1.67
N VAL A 191 -12.43 29.69 2.57
CA VAL A 191 -12.19 28.27 2.26
C VAL A 191 -13.51 27.53 2.19
N ALA A 192 -13.90 27.11 0.99
CA ALA A 192 -15.01 26.17 0.77
C ALA A 192 -14.59 24.74 1.12
N MET A 193 -13.39 24.35 0.70
CA MET A 193 -12.76 23.08 1.01
C MET A 193 -11.24 23.21 0.89
N ALA A 194 -10.51 22.56 1.79
CA ALA A 194 -9.09 22.32 1.65
C ALA A 194 -8.84 20.81 1.57
N TYR A 195 -8.35 20.36 0.43
CA TYR A 195 -8.09 18.95 0.14
C TYR A 195 -6.59 18.76 -0.08
N MET A 196 -5.97 17.97 0.78
CA MET A 196 -4.53 17.67 0.70
C MET A 196 -4.29 16.22 0.34
N THR A 197 -3.26 15.97 -0.46
CA THR A 197 -2.80 14.61 -0.73
C THR A 197 -1.31 14.48 -0.44
N GLY A 198 -0.93 13.33 0.11
CA GLY A 198 0.45 12.99 0.43
C GLY A 198 0.66 11.48 0.57
N ILE A 199 1.84 11.10 0.99
CA ILE A 199 2.19 9.71 1.35
C ILE A 199 2.05 9.54 2.86
N LEU A 200 2.68 10.47 3.62
CA LEU A 200 2.68 10.41 5.07
C LEU A 200 1.40 10.99 5.65
N PRO A 201 0.90 10.42 6.74
CA PRO A 201 -0.13 11.02 7.54
C PRO A 201 0.35 12.32 8.20
N ILE A 202 -0.59 13.15 8.66
CA ILE A 202 -0.28 14.43 9.30
C ILE A 202 0.55 14.19 10.55
N LYS A 203 1.71 14.87 10.62
CA LYS A 203 2.64 14.71 11.73
C LYS A 203 2.06 15.19 13.06
N LYS A 204 2.21 14.35 14.08
CA LYS A 204 1.89 14.69 15.47
C LYS A 204 3.08 15.44 16.09
N TYR A 205 2.94 16.75 16.32
CA TYR A 205 3.94 17.55 17.06
C TYR A 205 3.51 17.74 18.51
N GLY A 206 4.18 17.06 19.45
CA GLY A 206 3.93 17.19 20.89
C GLY A 206 2.45 17.02 21.23
N SER A 207 1.93 17.89 22.12
CA SER A 207 0.53 17.88 22.55
C SER A 207 -0.42 18.56 21.55
N HIS A 208 0.07 19.22 20.50
CA HIS A 208 -0.75 19.97 19.54
C HIS A 208 -0.28 19.70 18.10
N SER A 209 -1.14 19.06 17.30
CA SER A 209 -0.95 19.01 15.86
C SER A 209 -1.25 20.37 15.24
N ALA A 210 -0.32 20.90 14.44
CA ALA A 210 -0.51 22.18 13.76
C ALA A 210 -1.72 22.17 12.78
N LEU A 211 -2.04 21.00 12.21
CA LEU A 211 -3.10 20.77 11.22
C LEU A 211 -4.26 19.91 11.78
N ASN A 212 -4.59 20.09 13.05
CA ASN A 212 -5.63 19.31 13.73
C ASN A 212 -7.06 19.52 13.19
N MET A 213 -7.26 20.47 12.26
CA MET A 213 -8.54 20.68 11.60
C MET A 213 -8.83 19.67 10.50
N PHE A 214 -7.81 18.98 9.96
CA PHE A 214 -8.01 18.03 8.89
C PHE A 214 -8.54 16.70 9.40
N THR A 215 -9.57 16.19 8.73
CA THR A 215 -9.94 14.76 8.78
C THR A 215 -8.97 14.02 7.88
N GLU A 216 -8.32 13.02 8.47
CA GLU A 216 -7.28 12.27 7.78
C GLU A 216 -7.79 10.88 7.36
N TYR A 217 -7.52 10.53 6.11
CA TYR A 217 -7.82 9.24 5.51
C TYR A 217 -6.52 8.57 5.07
N SER A 218 -5.98 7.70 5.93
CA SER A 218 -4.66 7.08 5.74
C SER A 218 -4.74 5.61 5.33
N MET A 219 -3.59 4.93 5.20
CA MET A 219 -3.53 3.48 4.96
C MET A 219 -3.99 2.67 6.17
N THR A 220 -3.88 3.21 7.38
CA THR A 220 -4.29 2.55 8.62
C THR A 220 -5.69 2.94 9.07
N ASP A 221 -6.23 4.03 8.55
CA ASP A 221 -7.59 4.51 8.78
C ASP A 221 -8.11 5.18 7.50
N PRO A 222 -8.59 4.40 6.52
CA PRO A 222 -9.04 4.90 5.23
C PRO A 222 -10.43 5.52 5.25
N GLY A 223 -11.23 5.26 6.27
CA GLY A 223 -12.60 5.72 6.41
C GLY A 223 -13.45 5.48 5.16
N GLU A 224 -14.39 6.38 4.90
CA GLU A 224 -15.27 6.35 3.72
C GLU A 224 -14.58 6.61 2.38
N LEU A 225 -13.26 6.89 2.38
CA LEU A 225 -12.47 7.07 1.16
C LEU A 225 -11.65 5.82 0.79
N ALA A 226 -11.95 4.67 1.38
CA ALA A 226 -11.20 3.43 1.17
C ALA A 226 -11.11 3.01 -0.30
N GLU A 227 -12.20 3.06 -1.05
CA GLU A 227 -12.29 2.53 -2.42
C GLU A 227 -11.92 3.52 -3.53
N TYR A 228 -11.70 4.82 -3.20
CA TYR A 228 -11.43 5.83 -4.22
C TYR A 228 -9.96 5.94 -4.63
N PHE A 229 -9.06 5.30 -3.88
CA PHE A 229 -7.62 5.31 -4.15
C PHE A 229 -7.09 3.88 -4.26
N GLY A 230 -6.56 3.55 -5.43
CA GLY A 230 -6.27 2.19 -5.84
C GLY A 230 -7.37 1.65 -6.77
N PHE A 231 -7.20 0.41 -7.21
CA PHE A 231 -8.26 -0.31 -7.94
C PHE A 231 -8.89 -1.36 -7.03
N THR A 232 -10.20 -1.48 -7.08
CA THR A 232 -10.97 -2.52 -6.39
C THR A 232 -10.90 -3.85 -7.14
N GLU A 233 -11.24 -4.95 -6.47
CA GLU A 233 -11.28 -6.27 -7.08
C GLU A 233 -12.22 -6.34 -8.31
N PRO A 234 -13.46 -5.80 -8.27
CA PRO A 234 -14.33 -5.78 -9.45
C PRO A 234 -13.77 -4.99 -10.64
N GLU A 235 -13.08 -3.87 -10.37
CA GLU A 235 -12.47 -3.06 -11.43
C GLU A 235 -11.32 -3.82 -12.11
N VAL A 236 -10.47 -4.50 -11.32
CA VAL A 236 -9.39 -5.32 -11.86
C VAL A 236 -9.92 -6.53 -12.61
N PHE A 237 -10.97 -7.16 -12.11
CA PHE A 237 -11.64 -8.25 -12.81
C PHE A 237 -12.12 -7.80 -14.19
N GLY A 238 -12.81 -6.66 -14.28
CA GLY A 238 -13.27 -6.09 -15.55
C GLY A 238 -12.12 -5.71 -16.51
N LEU A 239 -10.98 -5.26 -15.96
CA LEU A 239 -9.79 -5.00 -16.77
C LEU A 239 -9.17 -6.31 -17.29
N CYS A 240 -9.09 -7.35 -16.47
CA CYS A 240 -8.60 -8.65 -16.88
C CYS A 240 -9.44 -9.25 -18.00
N ASP A 241 -10.76 -9.19 -17.90
CA ASP A 241 -11.68 -9.62 -18.95
C ASP A 241 -11.46 -8.84 -20.25
N LYS A 242 -11.40 -7.50 -20.17
CA LYS A 242 -11.20 -6.62 -21.32
C LYS A 242 -9.86 -6.85 -22.04
N TYR A 243 -8.81 -7.18 -21.32
CA TYR A 243 -7.45 -7.35 -21.85
C TYR A 243 -7.05 -8.82 -22.00
N GLU A 244 -7.99 -9.75 -21.83
CA GLU A 244 -7.78 -11.20 -21.95
C GLU A 244 -6.62 -11.72 -21.07
N MET A 245 -6.56 -11.22 -19.82
CA MET A 245 -5.53 -11.58 -18.85
C MET A 245 -6.12 -12.35 -17.67
N SER A 246 -5.31 -13.24 -17.07
CA SER A 246 -5.72 -14.03 -15.91
C SER A 246 -5.94 -13.15 -14.68
N PHE A 247 -7.18 -13.14 -14.17
CA PHE A 247 -7.51 -12.45 -12.92
C PHE A 247 -6.79 -13.07 -11.71
N GLU A 248 -6.67 -14.39 -11.65
CA GLU A 248 -5.95 -15.08 -10.57
C GLU A 248 -4.47 -14.66 -10.51
N LYS A 249 -3.83 -14.47 -11.67
CA LYS A 249 -2.46 -13.93 -11.72
C LYS A 249 -2.41 -12.47 -11.27
N ALA A 250 -3.36 -11.64 -11.70
CA ALA A 250 -3.44 -10.26 -11.27
C ALA A 250 -3.57 -10.17 -9.75
N LYS A 251 -4.39 -11.04 -9.14
CA LYS A 251 -4.57 -11.15 -7.70
C LYS A 251 -3.25 -11.48 -6.98
N ILE A 252 -2.53 -12.49 -7.45
CA ILE A 252 -1.24 -12.88 -6.85
C ILE A 252 -0.20 -11.76 -6.93
N TRP A 253 -0.16 -11.05 -8.06
CA TRP A 253 0.87 -10.05 -8.31
C TRP A 253 0.60 -8.70 -7.66
N TYR A 254 -0.66 -8.24 -7.58
CA TYR A 254 -0.97 -6.84 -7.30
C TYR A 254 -2.02 -6.60 -6.22
N ASP A 255 -2.72 -7.63 -5.76
CA ASP A 255 -3.69 -7.54 -4.67
C ASP A 255 -2.99 -7.39 -3.31
N GLY A 256 -3.78 -7.18 -2.26
CA GLY A 256 -3.38 -7.41 -0.88
C GLY A 256 -3.34 -6.18 0.01
N TYR A 257 -3.67 -5.00 -0.49
CA TYR A 257 -3.90 -3.84 0.38
C TYR A 257 -5.33 -3.90 0.91
N GLN A 258 -5.47 -4.24 2.18
CA GLN A 258 -6.77 -4.30 2.83
C GLN A 258 -7.10 -2.97 3.49
N LEU A 259 -8.13 -2.30 3.00
CA LEU A 259 -8.62 -1.04 3.55
C LEU A 259 -10.01 -1.26 4.13
N VAL A 260 -10.18 -0.97 5.42
CA VAL A 260 -11.43 -1.22 6.13
C VAL A 260 -12.20 0.09 6.32
N GLU A 261 -13.44 0.10 5.84
CA GLU A 261 -14.40 1.16 6.11
C GLU A 261 -15.34 0.74 7.24
N HIS A 262 -15.43 1.54 8.29
CA HIS A 262 -16.36 1.31 9.40
C HIS A 262 -17.71 1.94 9.10
N LYS A 263 -18.70 1.14 8.70
CA LYS A 263 -20.10 1.55 8.53
C LYS A 263 -20.89 1.26 9.83
N LYS A 264 -21.99 1.99 10.06
CA LYS A 264 -22.77 1.97 11.32
C LYS A 264 -23.06 0.59 11.90
N GLU A 265 -23.24 -0.44 11.08
CA GLU A 265 -23.60 -1.80 11.50
C GLU A 265 -22.64 -2.87 10.95
N LYS A 266 -21.63 -2.50 10.18
CA LYS A 266 -20.80 -3.45 9.44
C LYS A 266 -19.44 -2.84 9.10
N GLU A 267 -18.39 -3.62 9.28
CA GLU A 267 -17.10 -3.33 8.68
C GLU A 267 -17.09 -3.84 7.23
N GLU A 268 -16.67 -3.00 6.31
CA GLU A 268 -16.50 -3.35 4.91
C GLU A 268 -15.02 -3.31 4.56
N CYS A 269 -14.48 -4.48 4.19
CA CYS A 269 -13.08 -4.61 3.81
C CYS A 269 -12.96 -4.55 2.28
N HIS A 270 -12.22 -3.57 1.79
CA HIS A 270 -11.91 -3.40 0.38
C HIS A 270 -10.51 -3.94 0.09
N SER A 271 -10.43 -4.93 -0.79
CA SER A 271 -9.16 -5.41 -1.33
C SER A 271 -8.71 -4.50 -2.46
N MET A 272 -7.60 -3.79 -2.27
CA MET A 272 -7.12 -2.78 -3.19
C MET A 272 -5.84 -3.23 -3.90
N TYR A 273 -5.76 -2.89 -5.18
CA TYR A 273 -4.65 -3.19 -6.08
C TYR A 273 -3.87 -1.91 -6.42
N SER A 274 -2.57 -2.04 -6.69
CA SER A 274 -1.75 -0.94 -7.20
C SER A 274 -2.18 -0.57 -8.63
N PRO A 275 -2.74 0.63 -8.89
CA PRO A 275 -3.21 1.00 -10.23
C PRO A 275 -2.10 0.98 -11.28
N LYS A 276 -0.91 1.48 -10.94
CA LYS A 276 0.22 1.53 -11.88
C LYS A 276 0.62 0.14 -12.34
N SER A 277 0.74 -0.80 -11.41
CA SER A 277 1.17 -2.17 -11.72
C SER A 277 0.12 -2.90 -12.56
N VAL A 278 -1.17 -2.75 -12.22
CA VAL A 278 -2.27 -3.32 -13.00
C VAL A 278 -2.29 -2.74 -14.43
N VAL A 279 -2.24 -1.40 -14.56
CA VAL A 279 -2.25 -0.74 -15.88
C VAL A 279 -1.09 -1.19 -16.77
N GLU A 280 0.15 -1.23 -16.22
CA GLU A 280 1.32 -1.67 -16.97
C GLU A 280 1.21 -3.15 -17.39
N ALA A 281 0.71 -4.00 -16.50
CA ALA A 281 0.50 -5.41 -16.82
C ALA A 281 -0.49 -5.59 -17.98
N MET A 282 -1.64 -4.88 -17.92
CA MET A 282 -2.67 -4.93 -18.97
C MET A 282 -2.13 -4.43 -20.31
N LEU A 283 -1.47 -3.26 -20.32
CA LEU A 283 -0.94 -2.66 -21.54
C LEU A 283 0.20 -3.45 -22.18
N ARG A 284 0.98 -4.19 -21.38
CA ARG A 284 2.10 -5.01 -21.84
C ARG A 284 1.74 -6.48 -22.02
N HIS A 285 0.53 -6.89 -21.69
CA HIS A 285 0.08 -8.29 -21.65
C HIS A 285 1.06 -9.20 -20.88
N ARG A 286 1.63 -8.69 -19.77
CA ARG A 286 2.64 -9.39 -18.98
C ARG A 286 2.55 -8.99 -17.52
N PHE A 287 2.49 -9.99 -16.62
CA PHE A 287 2.68 -9.79 -15.18
C PHE A 287 4.17 -9.64 -14.84
N GLY A 288 4.48 -8.76 -13.91
CA GLY A 288 5.86 -8.48 -13.49
C GLY A 288 5.93 -7.34 -12.48
N THR A 289 7.15 -6.95 -12.09
CA THR A 289 7.40 -5.84 -11.19
C THR A 289 7.39 -4.51 -11.93
N TYR A 290 6.43 -3.64 -11.61
CA TYR A 290 6.27 -2.29 -12.16
C TYR A 290 6.35 -1.21 -11.08
N TRP A 291 6.23 -1.62 -9.81
CA TRP A 291 6.35 -0.75 -8.66
C TRP A 291 7.71 -0.07 -8.58
N ASN A 292 8.78 -0.83 -8.76
CA ASN A 292 10.18 -0.40 -8.66
C ASN A 292 10.64 0.61 -9.73
N GLN A 293 9.85 0.86 -10.77
CA GLN A 293 10.17 1.89 -11.77
C GLN A 293 10.18 3.30 -11.19
N THR A 294 9.85 3.49 -9.91
CA THR A 294 9.68 4.80 -9.28
C THR A 294 10.11 4.92 -7.84
N GLU A 295 10.12 3.83 -7.12
CA GLU A 295 10.73 3.72 -5.80
C GLU A 295 11.65 2.51 -5.84
N THR A 296 12.93 2.75 -5.62
CA THR A 296 13.92 1.68 -5.63
C THR A 296 13.82 0.90 -4.32
N TYR A 297 14.13 -0.39 -4.35
CA TYR A 297 14.36 -1.20 -3.14
C TYR A 297 15.36 -0.55 -2.17
N GLU A 298 16.13 0.45 -2.62
CA GLU A 298 17.02 1.27 -1.80
C GLU A 298 16.28 2.02 -0.69
N ALA A 299 15.07 2.55 -0.97
CA ALA A 299 14.26 3.20 0.06
C ALA A 299 13.83 2.18 1.13
N LEU A 300 13.36 0.99 0.72
CA LEU A 300 13.04 -0.10 1.64
C LEU A 300 14.27 -0.52 2.45
N LYS A 301 15.42 -0.69 1.75
CA LYS A 301 16.69 -1.10 2.35
C LYS A 301 17.11 -0.19 3.52
N ILE A 302 17.00 1.13 3.36
CA ILE A 302 17.35 2.10 4.42
C ILE A 302 16.61 1.78 5.72
N TYR A 303 15.31 1.46 5.65
CA TYR A 303 14.49 1.21 6.84
C TYR A 303 14.72 -0.17 7.43
N ILE A 304 14.78 -1.22 6.61
CA ILE A 304 15.00 -2.58 7.13
C ILE A 304 16.44 -2.84 7.60
N GLN A 305 17.41 -1.97 7.23
CA GLN A 305 18.77 -2.00 7.75
C GLN A 305 18.92 -1.33 9.13
N MET A 306 17.90 -0.57 9.57
CA MET A 306 17.92 0.00 10.90
C MET A 306 17.95 -1.14 11.93
N ASP A 307 18.97 -1.10 12.81
CA ASP A 307 19.17 -2.15 13.83
C ASP A 307 18.20 -1.93 15.00
N MET A 308 16.92 -2.22 14.74
CA MET A 308 15.86 -2.21 15.73
C MET A 308 15.57 -3.63 16.20
N ASP A 309 15.50 -3.81 17.53
CA ASP A 309 15.19 -5.12 18.12
C ASP A 309 13.94 -5.73 17.52
N GLY A 310 14.07 -6.94 16.95
CA GLY A 310 12.99 -7.70 16.37
C GLY A 310 12.63 -7.37 14.90
N LEU A 311 13.12 -6.26 14.33
CA LEU A 311 12.75 -5.85 12.97
C LEU A 311 13.16 -6.89 11.91
N LYS A 312 14.38 -7.42 12.02
CA LYS A 312 14.88 -8.44 11.11
C LYS A 312 14.04 -9.72 11.18
N ASP A 313 13.72 -10.17 12.39
CA ASP A 313 12.84 -11.32 12.62
C ASP A 313 11.47 -11.10 11.98
N SER A 314 10.88 -9.93 12.19
CA SER A 314 9.58 -9.55 11.63
C SER A 314 9.59 -9.58 10.10
N VAL A 315 10.63 -9.07 9.45
CA VAL A 315 10.77 -9.09 7.98
C VAL A 315 10.91 -10.53 7.47
N VAL A 316 11.73 -11.35 8.12
CA VAL A 316 11.92 -12.77 7.77
C VAL A 316 10.61 -13.55 7.90
N ARG A 317 9.86 -13.36 8.97
CA ARG A 317 8.54 -13.98 9.18
C ARG A 317 7.53 -13.56 8.12
N MET A 318 7.49 -12.28 7.77
CA MET A 318 6.60 -11.79 6.71
C MET A 318 6.98 -12.34 5.33
N LEU A 319 8.26 -12.54 5.03
CA LEU A 319 8.71 -13.25 3.83
C LEU A 319 8.29 -14.72 3.84
N ALA A 320 8.27 -15.36 5.01
CA ALA A 320 7.70 -16.70 5.16
C ALA A 320 6.16 -16.74 4.96
N GLY A 321 5.50 -15.58 4.84
CA GLY A 321 4.06 -15.45 4.65
C GLY A 321 3.28 -15.33 5.96
N GLU A 322 3.95 -15.03 7.07
CA GLU A 322 3.29 -14.73 8.34
C GLU A 322 2.84 -13.28 8.42
N SER A 323 1.88 -13.03 9.31
CA SER A 323 1.53 -11.69 9.75
C SER A 323 2.23 -11.39 11.07
N VAL A 324 2.65 -10.15 11.27
CA VAL A 324 3.35 -9.69 12.48
C VAL A 324 2.48 -8.66 13.18
N SER A 325 2.27 -8.83 14.49
CA SER A 325 1.51 -7.86 15.30
C SER A 325 2.29 -6.57 15.46
N ILE A 326 1.62 -5.42 15.34
CA ILE A 326 2.20 -4.10 15.55
C ILE A 326 1.27 -3.17 16.33
N ASN A 327 1.87 -2.19 16.99
CA ASN A 327 1.17 -1.07 17.60
C ASN A 327 1.40 0.21 16.77
N ILE A 328 0.42 0.62 15.96
CA ILE A 328 0.50 1.84 15.14
C ILE A 328 0.40 3.14 15.94
N GLY A 329 0.00 3.07 17.22
CA GLY A 329 -0.26 4.25 18.05
C GLY A 329 1.00 5.02 18.46
N THR A 330 2.17 4.39 18.43
CA THR A 330 3.46 4.99 18.80
C THR A 330 4.09 5.80 17.68
N PHE A 331 3.70 5.56 16.44
CA PHE A 331 4.26 6.24 15.28
C PHE A 331 3.97 7.74 15.28
N SER A 332 5.02 8.56 15.20
CA SER A 332 4.92 10.03 15.23
C SER A 332 4.68 10.68 13.87
N ASN A 333 4.38 9.87 12.85
CA ASN A 333 4.12 10.28 11.48
C ASN A 333 5.30 11.06 10.84
N ASP A 334 6.54 10.65 11.16
CA ASP A 334 7.74 11.22 10.53
C ASP A 334 8.69 10.10 10.04
N MET A 335 9.74 10.49 9.33
CA MET A 335 10.68 9.56 8.70
C MET A 335 12.02 9.45 9.45
N THR A 336 12.11 10.00 10.67
CA THR A 336 13.39 10.10 11.40
C THR A 336 13.32 9.74 12.86
N THR A 337 12.13 9.79 13.47
CA THR A 337 11.95 9.54 14.90
C THR A 337 11.34 8.17 15.10
N PHE A 338 12.17 7.13 15.09
CA PHE A 338 11.76 5.75 15.34
C PHE A 338 12.25 5.32 16.73
N ALA A 339 11.35 4.90 17.58
CA ALA A 339 11.66 4.38 18.90
C ALA A 339 11.63 2.84 18.93
N THR A 340 10.81 2.24 18.09
CA THR A 340 10.57 0.79 18.05
C THR A 340 10.49 0.28 16.60
N GLN A 341 10.54 -1.05 16.43
CA GLN A 341 10.25 -1.66 15.12
C GLN A 341 8.86 -1.30 14.60
N ASP A 342 7.88 -1.12 15.49
CA ASP A 342 6.50 -0.82 15.12
C ASP A 342 6.38 0.51 14.37
N ASP A 343 7.21 1.50 14.73
CA ASP A 343 7.26 2.79 14.03
C ASP A 343 7.75 2.62 12.58
N ILE A 344 8.77 1.77 12.37
CA ILE A 344 9.29 1.47 11.03
C ILE A 344 8.27 0.67 10.23
N LEU A 345 7.68 -0.37 10.82
CA LEU A 345 6.67 -1.19 10.16
C LEU A 345 5.43 -0.35 9.79
N THR A 346 5.01 0.59 10.66
CA THR A 346 3.92 1.53 10.37
C THR A 346 4.28 2.46 9.22
N LEU A 347 5.50 2.99 9.19
CA LEU A 347 5.97 3.78 8.05
C LEU A 347 5.92 2.96 6.74
N LEU A 348 6.36 1.70 6.77
CA LEU A 348 6.33 0.82 5.60
C LEU A 348 4.90 0.54 5.11
N VAL A 349 3.89 0.56 5.99
CA VAL A 349 2.47 0.53 5.59
C VAL A 349 2.12 1.80 4.80
N HIS A 350 2.47 2.98 5.28
CA HIS A 350 2.17 4.24 4.58
C HIS A 350 2.93 4.37 3.25
N LEU A 351 4.13 3.81 3.17
CA LEU A 351 4.91 3.76 1.92
C LEU A 351 4.38 2.69 0.93
N GLY A 352 3.53 1.76 1.37
CA GLY A 352 2.95 0.70 0.55
C GLY A 352 3.80 -0.57 0.44
N TYR A 353 4.84 -0.73 1.26
CA TYR A 353 5.59 -1.98 1.35
C TYR A 353 4.92 -3.03 2.22
N LEU A 354 4.02 -2.62 3.10
CA LEU A 354 3.21 -3.50 3.94
C LEU A 354 1.73 -3.15 3.83
N THR A 355 0.87 -4.12 4.14
CA THR A 355 -0.55 -3.91 4.38
C THR A 355 -0.85 -4.13 5.85
N TYR A 356 -1.82 -3.39 6.40
CA TYR A 356 -2.25 -3.46 7.79
C TYR A 356 -3.64 -4.08 7.89
N ASN A 357 -3.80 -5.05 8.77
CA ASN A 357 -5.11 -5.60 9.14
C ASN A 357 -5.54 -4.95 10.46
N VAL A 358 -6.61 -4.16 10.39
CA VAL A 358 -7.15 -3.41 11.54
C VAL A 358 -7.70 -4.35 12.62
N THR A 359 -8.38 -5.43 12.21
CA THR A 359 -9.03 -6.38 13.12
C THR A 359 -8.02 -7.12 13.99
N ASP A 360 -6.95 -7.62 13.36
CA ASP A 360 -5.93 -8.42 14.05
C ASP A 360 -4.76 -7.58 14.55
N GLN A 361 -4.69 -6.29 14.18
CA GLN A 361 -3.58 -5.38 14.43
C GLN A 361 -2.25 -5.96 13.95
N THR A 362 -2.23 -6.48 12.73
CA THR A 362 -1.08 -7.12 12.14
C THR A 362 -0.69 -6.50 10.80
N VAL A 363 0.58 -6.66 10.43
CA VAL A 363 1.10 -6.32 9.10
C VAL A 363 1.63 -7.54 8.38
N ARG A 364 1.59 -7.49 7.05
CA ARG A 364 2.19 -8.49 6.16
C ARG A 364 2.62 -7.86 4.85
N ILE A 365 3.47 -8.55 4.11
CA ILE A 365 3.80 -8.18 2.72
C ILE A 365 2.56 -8.39 1.86
N PRO A 366 2.09 -7.37 1.09
CA PRO A 366 0.79 -7.43 0.43
C PRO A 366 0.72 -8.47 -0.69
N ASN A 367 1.74 -8.55 -1.55
CA ASN A 367 1.67 -9.33 -2.79
C ASN A 367 3.05 -9.75 -3.30
N LYS A 368 3.05 -10.50 -4.43
CA LYS A 368 4.28 -11.03 -5.06
C LYS A 368 5.20 -9.90 -5.55
N GLU A 369 4.66 -8.83 -6.09
CA GLU A 369 5.45 -7.70 -6.59
C GLU A 369 6.29 -7.06 -5.47
N VAL A 370 5.64 -6.72 -4.36
CA VAL A 370 6.32 -6.13 -3.20
C VAL A 370 7.24 -7.13 -2.52
N SER A 371 6.86 -8.42 -2.45
CA SER A 371 7.73 -9.48 -1.92
C SER A 371 9.06 -9.55 -2.68
N GLN A 372 9.05 -9.36 -4.01
CA GLN A 372 10.26 -9.31 -4.81
C GLN A 372 11.17 -8.12 -4.44
N GLU A 373 10.60 -6.97 -4.05
CA GLU A 373 11.39 -5.83 -3.58
C GLU A 373 12.12 -6.13 -2.27
N TYR A 374 11.50 -6.87 -1.35
CA TYR A 374 12.17 -7.36 -0.14
C TYR A 374 13.31 -8.32 -0.46
N VAL A 375 13.12 -9.26 -1.38
CA VAL A 375 14.17 -10.18 -1.84
C VAL A 375 15.34 -9.40 -2.45
N ASN A 376 15.06 -8.44 -3.34
CA ASN A 376 16.08 -7.60 -3.97
C ASN A 376 16.85 -6.77 -2.92
N ALA A 377 16.15 -6.18 -1.95
CA ALA A 377 16.78 -5.44 -0.86
C ALA A 377 17.74 -6.33 -0.04
N ILE A 378 17.26 -7.51 0.40
CA ILE A 378 18.00 -8.45 1.21
C ILE A 378 19.23 -8.98 0.48
N SER A 379 19.13 -9.29 -0.82
CA SER A 379 20.25 -9.78 -1.64
C SER A 379 21.42 -8.77 -1.73
N THR A 380 21.15 -7.49 -1.53
CA THR A 380 22.18 -6.43 -1.53
C THR A 380 22.67 -6.04 -0.13
N MET A 381 22.16 -6.69 0.92
CA MET A 381 22.49 -6.42 2.33
C MET A 381 23.43 -7.49 2.90
N SER A 382 23.94 -7.25 4.11
CA SER A 382 24.73 -8.24 4.87
C SER A 382 23.89 -9.36 5.51
N TRP A 383 22.70 -9.62 4.98
CA TRP A 383 21.83 -10.72 5.42
C TRP A 383 22.09 -12.00 4.61
N HIS A 384 23.38 -12.34 4.48
CA HIS A 384 23.85 -13.42 3.60
C HIS A 384 23.10 -14.75 3.82
N GLY A 385 22.87 -15.17 5.06
CA GLY A 385 22.15 -16.40 5.35
C GLY A 385 20.72 -16.44 4.80
N VAL A 386 19.98 -15.32 4.90
CA VAL A 386 18.61 -15.23 4.35
C VAL A 386 18.66 -15.20 2.82
N ALA A 387 19.60 -14.47 2.22
CA ALA A 387 19.78 -14.42 0.77
C ALA A 387 20.14 -15.81 0.22
N ASP A 388 21.14 -16.49 0.82
CA ASP A 388 21.58 -17.83 0.42
C ASP A 388 20.46 -18.87 0.54
N LEU A 389 19.60 -18.73 1.55
CA LEU A 389 18.43 -19.57 1.71
C LEU A 389 17.41 -19.36 0.59
N LEU A 390 17.07 -18.11 0.28
CA LEU A 390 16.16 -17.80 -0.83
C LEU A 390 16.70 -18.35 -2.15
N ASP A 391 18.00 -18.17 -2.43
CA ASP A 391 18.64 -18.69 -3.64
C ASP A 391 18.67 -20.23 -3.70
N SER A 392 18.80 -20.91 -2.56
CA SER A 392 18.81 -22.38 -2.50
C SER A 392 17.42 -23.01 -2.53
N SER A 393 16.37 -22.23 -2.31
CA SER A 393 14.98 -22.72 -2.23
C SER A 393 14.50 -23.44 -3.51
N HIS A 394 15.00 -23.03 -4.68
CA HIS A 394 14.65 -23.71 -5.93
C HIS A 394 15.21 -25.14 -5.98
N LYS A 395 16.46 -25.33 -5.55
CA LYS A 395 17.10 -26.65 -5.50
C LYS A 395 16.41 -27.57 -4.50
N LEU A 396 15.96 -27.03 -3.38
CA LEU A 396 15.21 -27.79 -2.38
C LEU A 396 13.86 -28.28 -2.94
N LEU A 397 13.19 -27.43 -3.71
CA LEU A 397 11.92 -27.81 -4.36
C LEU A 397 12.14 -28.89 -5.43
N GLU A 398 13.22 -28.82 -6.19
CA GLU A 398 13.63 -29.88 -7.16
C GLU A 398 13.92 -31.22 -6.45
N ALA A 399 14.64 -31.17 -5.33
CA ALA A 399 14.90 -32.34 -4.51
C ALA A 399 13.60 -33.01 -3.99
N LEU A 400 12.63 -32.17 -3.56
CA LEU A 400 11.31 -32.65 -3.15
C LEU A 400 10.57 -33.37 -4.29
N TRP A 401 10.59 -32.83 -5.50
CA TRP A 401 9.97 -33.47 -6.67
C TRP A 401 10.68 -34.76 -7.10
N ALA A 402 11.99 -34.82 -6.86
CA ALA A 402 12.80 -35.99 -7.10
C ALA A 402 12.66 -37.09 -6.01
N LEU A 403 11.90 -36.80 -4.93
CA LEU A 403 11.73 -37.68 -3.76
C LEU A 403 13.06 -37.93 -3.01
N ASP A 404 13.99 -36.98 -3.06
CA ASP A 404 15.29 -37.06 -2.39
C ASP A 404 15.16 -36.58 -0.93
N GLU A 405 14.87 -37.55 -0.05
CA GLU A 405 14.66 -37.31 1.39
C GLU A 405 15.88 -36.70 2.08
N GLU A 406 17.09 -37.20 1.68
CA GLU A 406 18.35 -36.73 2.27
C GLU A 406 18.65 -35.26 1.87
N ALA A 407 18.47 -34.93 0.58
CA ALA A 407 18.68 -33.59 0.09
C ALA A 407 17.65 -32.60 0.67
N VAL A 408 16.40 -33.04 0.85
CA VAL A 408 15.36 -32.20 1.51
C VAL A 408 15.71 -31.96 2.97
N ALA A 409 16.09 -33.01 3.73
CA ALA A 409 16.49 -32.86 5.14
C ALA A 409 17.72 -31.94 5.30
N ALA A 410 18.74 -32.13 4.46
CA ALA A 410 19.97 -31.31 4.48
C ALA A 410 19.70 -29.87 4.09
N GLY A 411 18.82 -29.63 3.11
CA GLY A 411 18.43 -28.25 2.74
C GLY A 411 17.67 -27.52 3.83
N ILE A 412 16.81 -28.21 4.57
CA ILE A 412 16.10 -27.66 5.73
C ILE A 412 17.06 -27.41 6.90
N GLU A 413 18.01 -28.32 7.14
CA GLU A 413 19.05 -28.16 8.17
C GLU A 413 19.91 -26.93 7.88
N LYS A 414 20.34 -26.75 6.63
CA LYS A 414 21.06 -25.54 6.20
C LYS A 414 20.22 -24.27 6.40
N ALA A 415 18.92 -24.31 6.05
CA ALA A 415 18.01 -23.21 6.28
C ALA A 415 17.92 -22.82 7.76
N HIS A 416 17.90 -23.81 8.64
CA HIS A 416 17.88 -23.60 10.09
C HIS A 416 19.18 -22.97 10.60
N GLU A 417 20.33 -23.39 10.10
CA GLU A 417 21.65 -22.85 10.52
C GLU A 417 21.85 -21.41 10.05
N GLU A 418 21.33 -21.06 8.87
CA GLU A 418 21.47 -19.74 8.26
C GLU A 418 20.53 -18.67 8.85
N ILE A 419 19.48 -19.11 9.57
CA ILE A 419 18.54 -18.20 10.25
C ILE A 419 18.57 -18.42 11.76
N PRO A 420 19.65 -18.05 12.45
CA PRO A 420 19.74 -18.23 13.91
C PRO A 420 18.77 -17.35 14.71
N ILE A 421 18.13 -16.39 14.05
CA ILE A 421 17.15 -15.47 14.64
C ILE A 421 15.84 -16.18 14.98
N LEU A 422 15.44 -17.16 14.18
CA LEU A 422 14.31 -18.04 14.50
C LEU A 422 14.79 -19.03 15.57
N GLN A 423 14.70 -18.62 16.85
CA GLN A 423 14.97 -19.55 17.93
C GLN A 423 13.98 -20.71 17.83
N TYR A 424 14.50 -21.91 17.54
CA TYR A 424 13.74 -23.14 17.45
C TYR A 424 13.24 -23.55 18.83
N ASN A 425 12.11 -22.99 19.23
CA ASN A 425 11.50 -23.30 20.52
C ASN A 425 10.20 -24.12 20.37
N ASP A 426 9.59 -24.14 19.17
CA ASP A 426 8.30 -24.76 18.91
C ASP A 426 8.08 -25.14 17.43
N GLU A 427 6.93 -25.78 17.15
CA GLU A 427 6.50 -26.16 15.79
C GLU A 427 6.27 -24.94 14.87
N ASN A 428 5.94 -23.76 15.43
CA ASN A 428 5.73 -22.54 14.63
C ASN A 428 7.03 -22.01 14.02
N SER A 429 8.11 -22.01 14.79
CA SER A 429 9.43 -21.60 14.32
C SER A 429 9.93 -22.53 13.22
N LEU A 430 9.70 -23.86 13.36
CA LEU A 430 9.99 -24.85 12.34
C LEU A 430 9.16 -24.59 11.06
N SER A 431 7.88 -24.32 11.19
CA SER A 431 6.99 -23.99 10.08
C SER A 431 7.47 -22.75 9.31
N CYS A 432 7.92 -21.69 10.01
CA CYS A 432 8.47 -20.49 9.40
C CYS A 432 9.72 -20.82 8.56
N THR A 433 10.68 -21.56 9.12
CA THR A 433 11.89 -21.97 8.41
C THR A 433 11.59 -22.79 7.15
N ILE A 434 10.64 -23.72 7.23
CA ILE A 434 10.25 -24.54 6.09
C ILE A 434 9.58 -23.70 5.00
N ASN A 435 8.72 -22.77 5.38
CA ASN A 435 8.11 -21.86 4.41
C ASN A 435 9.12 -20.96 3.68
N LEU A 436 10.20 -20.59 4.36
CA LEU A 436 11.31 -19.86 3.74
C LEU A 436 12.17 -20.77 2.88
N ALA A 437 12.49 -21.97 3.37
CA ALA A 437 13.25 -22.96 2.62
C ALA A 437 12.55 -23.33 1.29
N PHE A 438 11.23 -23.35 1.28
CA PHE A 438 10.40 -23.54 0.09
C PHE A 438 9.84 -22.24 -0.49
N TYR A 439 10.53 -21.10 -0.35
CA TYR A 439 10.04 -19.80 -0.82
C TYR A 439 9.60 -19.83 -2.29
N PHE A 440 10.38 -20.43 -3.18
CA PHE A 440 10.06 -20.56 -4.60
C PHE A 440 8.89 -21.49 -4.91
N ALA A 441 8.45 -22.32 -3.97
CA ALA A 441 7.24 -23.13 -4.18
C ALA A 441 6.01 -22.26 -4.51
N ARG A 442 5.99 -20.99 -4.08
CA ARG A 442 4.92 -20.03 -4.40
C ARG A 442 4.77 -19.74 -5.89
N GLU A 443 5.76 -20.03 -6.70
CA GLU A 443 5.64 -19.91 -8.16
C GLU A 443 4.73 -20.98 -8.75
N TYR A 444 4.80 -22.17 -8.20
CA TYR A 444 4.13 -23.37 -8.70
C TYR A 444 2.86 -23.71 -7.92
N TYR A 445 2.77 -23.28 -6.66
CA TYR A 445 1.76 -23.73 -5.71
C TYR A 445 1.00 -22.57 -5.06
N SER A 446 -0.27 -22.84 -4.73
CA SER A 446 -0.97 -22.14 -3.67
C SER A 446 -0.62 -22.83 -2.34
N ILE A 447 0.03 -22.11 -1.43
CA ILE A 447 0.46 -22.65 -0.14
C ILE A 447 -0.59 -22.29 0.90
N ILE A 448 -1.11 -23.32 1.58
CA ILE A 448 -2.11 -23.19 2.65
C ILE A 448 -1.48 -23.73 3.93
N ARG A 449 -1.44 -22.89 4.97
CA ARG A 449 -1.02 -23.29 6.33
C ARG A 449 -2.25 -23.71 7.11
N GLU A 450 -2.08 -24.69 8.01
CA GLU A 450 -3.15 -25.17 8.88
C GLU A 450 -4.43 -25.53 8.09
N LEU A 451 -4.26 -26.27 6.98
CA LEU A 451 -5.40 -26.67 6.16
C LEU A 451 -6.37 -27.53 6.98
N PRO A 452 -7.63 -27.10 7.17
CA PRO A 452 -8.63 -27.88 7.91
C PRO A 452 -8.90 -29.21 7.21
N THR A 453 -8.78 -30.29 7.95
CA THR A 453 -9.12 -31.64 7.50
C THR A 453 -10.17 -32.20 8.45
N GLY A 454 -10.99 -33.14 8.02
CA GLY A 454 -12.12 -33.61 8.83
C GLY A 454 -11.79 -34.11 10.25
N LYS A 455 -10.51 -34.30 10.60
CA LYS A 455 -10.01 -34.76 11.90
C LYS A 455 -8.80 -33.97 12.44
N GLY A 456 -8.54 -32.76 11.93
CA GLY A 456 -7.42 -31.92 12.35
C GLY A 456 -6.95 -30.98 11.23
N PHE A 457 -5.71 -30.48 11.37
CA PHE A 457 -5.10 -29.55 10.40
C PHE A 457 -3.84 -30.19 9.82
N ALA A 458 -3.55 -29.96 8.54
CA ALA A 458 -2.24 -30.20 7.94
C ALA A 458 -1.38 -28.95 8.14
N ASP A 459 -0.13 -29.11 8.56
CA ASP A 459 0.70 -27.97 8.89
C ASP A 459 0.97 -27.09 7.67
N ILE A 460 1.31 -27.71 6.52
CA ILE A 460 1.50 -27.03 5.24
C ILE A 460 0.91 -27.88 4.11
N CYS A 461 0.10 -27.28 3.25
CA CYS A 461 -0.40 -27.90 2.02
C CYS A 461 -0.03 -27.02 0.82
N MET A 462 0.60 -27.62 -0.20
CA MET A 462 0.97 -26.99 -1.45
C MET A 462 0.11 -27.56 -2.57
N ILE A 463 -0.84 -26.79 -3.09
CA ILE A 463 -1.73 -27.19 -4.17
C ILE A 463 -1.22 -26.58 -5.47
N PRO A 464 -0.92 -27.39 -6.52
CA PRO A 464 -0.44 -26.87 -7.80
C PRO A 464 -1.43 -25.88 -8.39
N ARG A 465 -0.90 -24.80 -8.96
CA ARG A 465 -1.69 -23.83 -9.73
C ARG A 465 -2.14 -24.46 -11.04
N GLN A 466 -3.19 -23.92 -11.66
CA GLN A 466 -3.74 -24.46 -12.92
C GLN A 466 -2.71 -24.62 -14.05
N GLU A 467 -1.67 -23.78 -14.06
CA GLU A 467 -0.61 -23.78 -15.06
C GLU A 467 0.49 -24.81 -14.76
N HIS A 468 0.48 -25.39 -13.57
CA HIS A 468 1.50 -26.33 -13.07
C HIS A 468 0.89 -27.64 -12.56
N LEU A 469 -0.21 -28.08 -13.19
CA LEU A 469 -0.87 -29.34 -12.85
C LEU A 469 -0.01 -30.59 -13.15
N ASP A 470 1.12 -30.42 -13.83
CA ASP A 470 2.17 -31.42 -14.01
C ASP A 470 2.96 -31.69 -12.73
N LYS A 471 2.90 -30.79 -11.73
CA LYS A 471 3.55 -30.95 -10.44
C LYS A 471 2.66 -31.68 -9.44
N PRO A 472 3.25 -32.47 -8.51
CA PRO A 472 2.48 -33.15 -7.47
C PRO A 472 1.94 -32.15 -6.45
N ALA A 473 0.77 -32.39 -5.88
CA ALA A 473 0.38 -31.71 -4.65
C ALA A 473 1.22 -32.22 -3.48
N VAL A 474 1.49 -31.39 -2.50
CA VAL A 474 2.35 -31.75 -1.36
C VAL A 474 1.63 -31.47 -0.05
N ILE A 475 1.66 -32.42 0.87
CA ILE A 475 1.18 -32.28 2.24
C ILE A 475 2.36 -32.50 3.16
N ILE A 476 2.70 -31.49 3.95
CA ILE A 476 3.80 -31.54 4.91
C ILE A 476 3.22 -31.56 6.32
N GLU A 477 3.65 -32.51 7.11
CA GLU A 477 3.39 -32.60 8.54
C GLU A 477 4.71 -32.45 9.30
N LEU A 478 4.72 -31.56 10.27
CA LEU A 478 5.88 -31.22 11.08
C LEU A 478 5.85 -31.98 12.40
N LYS A 479 7.00 -32.42 12.85
CA LYS A 479 7.17 -33.03 14.17
C LYS A 479 8.37 -32.44 14.87
N TRP A 480 8.22 -32.28 16.15
CA TRP A 480 9.25 -31.79 17.04
C TRP A 480 9.60 -32.87 18.04
N ASP A 481 10.87 -33.31 18.01
CA ASP A 481 11.41 -34.34 18.90
C ASP A 481 10.60 -35.65 18.92
N LYS A 482 10.05 -36.04 17.74
CA LYS A 482 9.29 -37.27 17.51
C LYS A 482 9.95 -38.12 16.42
N ASN A 483 9.21 -38.56 15.42
CA ASN A 483 9.74 -39.23 14.24
C ASN A 483 8.91 -38.95 12.99
N THR A 484 9.52 -39.09 11.82
CA THR A 484 8.89 -38.87 10.51
C THR A 484 7.81 -39.91 10.17
N ILE A 485 7.96 -41.17 10.63
CA ILE A 485 6.95 -42.22 10.45
C ILE A 485 5.65 -41.85 11.13
N GLY A 486 5.73 -41.26 12.32
CA GLY A 486 4.56 -40.75 13.04
C GLY A 486 3.87 -39.59 12.31
N ALA A 487 4.64 -38.74 11.63
CA ALA A 487 4.12 -37.67 10.78
C ALA A 487 3.33 -38.25 9.59
N LEU A 488 3.93 -39.17 8.84
CA LEU A 488 3.27 -39.83 7.70
C LEU A 488 2.01 -40.62 8.12
N LYS A 489 2.07 -41.30 9.26
CA LYS A 489 0.91 -41.99 9.81
C LYS A 489 -0.22 -41.03 10.16
N GLN A 490 0.10 -39.91 10.75
CA GLN A 490 -0.87 -38.85 11.07
C GLN A 490 -1.53 -38.31 9.81
N ILE A 491 -0.78 -38.03 8.73
CA ILE A 491 -1.32 -37.61 7.44
C ILE A 491 -2.35 -38.63 6.92
N LYS A 492 -2.03 -39.91 6.99
CA LYS A 492 -2.93 -40.97 6.53
C LYS A 492 -4.20 -41.10 7.40
N GLU A 493 -4.05 -41.08 8.72
CA GLU A 493 -5.17 -41.25 9.68
C GLU A 493 -6.16 -40.05 9.67
N LYS A 494 -5.67 -38.85 9.45
CA LYS A 494 -6.50 -37.64 9.41
C LYS A 494 -7.24 -37.44 8.09
N ASN A 495 -7.02 -38.31 7.10
CA ASN A 495 -7.71 -38.34 5.82
C ASN A 495 -7.70 -36.99 5.06
N TYR A 496 -6.51 -36.43 4.90
CA TYR A 496 -6.27 -35.17 4.17
C TYR A 496 -6.77 -35.18 2.71
N GLY A 497 -7.10 -36.36 2.17
CA GLY A 497 -7.63 -36.54 0.81
C GLY A 497 -8.94 -35.78 0.53
N ASN A 498 -9.69 -35.36 1.55
CA ASN A 498 -10.92 -34.60 1.35
C ASN A 498 -10.66 -33.16 0.89
N ALA A 499 -9.58 -32.53 1.34
CA ALA A 499 -9.18 -31.18 0.92
C ALA A 499 -8.62 -31.18 -0.51
N LEU A 500 -8.08 -32.33 -0.98
CA LEU A 500 -7.53 -32.51 -2.32
C LEU A 500 -8.46 -33.31 -3.25
N LYS A 501 -9.75 -33.45 -2.92
CA LYS A 501 -10.71 -34.25 -3.74
C LYS A 501 -10.82 -33.78 -5.19
N ALA A 502 -10.68 -32.49 -5.41
CA ALA A 502 -10.72 -31.91 -6.75
C ALA A 502 -9.41 -32.08 -7.54
N TYR A 503 -8.29 -32.39 -6.86
CA TYR A 503 -7.00 -32.59 -7.50
C TYR A 503 -6.83 -34.05 -7.93
N GLN A 504 -6.57 -34.30 -9.22
CA GLN A 504 -6.47 -35.65 -9.80
C GLN A 504 -5.03 -36.11 -10.00
N GLY A 505 -4.02 -35.31 -9.64
CA GLY A 505 -2.59 -35.65 -9.81
C GLY A 505 -2.01 -36.43 -8.64
N LYS A 506 -0.69 -36.66 -8.71
CA LYS A 506 0.10 -37.30 -7.63
C LYS A 506 0.09 -36.40 -6.39
N VAL A 507 0.07 -37.01 -5.22
CA VAL A 507 0.18 -36.32 -3.94
C VAL A 507 1.40 -36.84 -3.19
N LEU A 508 2.29 -35.94 -2.79
CA LEU A 508 3.41 -36.25 -1.91
C LEU A 508 3.01 -36.04 -0.46
N LEU A 509 3.19 -37.04 0.36
CA LEU A 509 3.05 -36.97 1.82
C LEU A 509 4.44 -36.82 2.40
N VAL A 510 4.73 -35.75 3.07
CA VAL A 510 6.05 -35.36 3.57
C VAL A 510 6.02 -35.25 5.07
N GLY A 511 6.78 -36.06 5.76
CA GLY A 511 7.00 -35.95 7.20
C GLY A 511 8.35 -35.31 7.48
N ILE A 512 8.39 -34.22 8.19
CA ILE A 512 9.61 -33.52 8.62
C ILE A 512 9.68 -33.53 10.14
N ASN A 513 10.81 -34.00 10.67
CA ASN A 513 11.06 -34.04 12.11
C ASN A 513 12.35 -33.31 12.45
N TYR A 514 12.31 -32.48 13.47
CA TYR A 514 13.51 -31.91 14.10
C TYR A 514 13.82 -32.65 15.40
N ASN A 515 15.02 -33.18 15.52
CA ASN A 515 15.48 -33.84 16.73
C ASN A 515 16.32 -32.89 17.57
N LYS A 516 15.80 -32.49 18.72
CA LYS A 516 16.44 -31.52 19.64
C LYS A 516 17.79 -31.97 20.19
N LYS A 517 18.01 -33.28 20.36
CA LYS A 517 19.26 -33.84 20.91
C LYS A 517 20.38 -33.86 19.88
N SER A 518 20.10 -34.35 18.67
CA SER A 518 21.07 -34.40 17.57
C SER A 518 21.18 -33.08 16.80
N LYS A 519 20.21 -32.16 16.98
CA LYS A 519 20.02 -30.91 16.19
C LYS A 519 19.91 -31.17 14.69
N LYS A 520 19.38 -32.32 14.30
CA LYS A 520 19.26 -32.76 12.90
C LYS A 520 17.80 -32.78 12.46
N HIS A 521 17.62 -32.55 11.16
CA HIS A 521 16.33 -32.74 10.50
C HIS A 521 16.30 -34.12 9.85
N GLU A 522 15.12 -34.72 9.85
CA GLU A 522 14.80 -35.94 9.15
C GLU A 522 13.61 -35.68 8.22
N CYS A 523 13.65 -36.21 7.02
CA CYS A 523 12.57 -36.13 6.06
C CYS A 523 12.18 -37.56 5.61
N ALA A 524 10.89 -37.80 5.42
CA ALA A 524 10.38 -38.99 4.77
C ALA A 524 9.28 -38.58 3.79
N ILE A 525 9.31 -39.14 2.58
CA ILE A 525 8.42 -38.77 1.47
C ILE A 525 7.73 -40.05 0.97
N GLU A 526 6.41 -40.03 0.97
CA GLU A 526 5.62 -41.12 0.36
C GLU A 526 4.74 -40.55 -0.77
N VAL A 527 4.62 -41.31 -1.85
CA VAL A 527 3.71 -40.99 -2.95
C VAL A 527 2.37 -41.68 -2.69
N MET A 528 1.32 -40.84 -2.63
CA MET A 528 -0.05 -41.36 -2.59
C MET A 528 -0.60 -41.38 -4.02
N GLU A 529 -0.81 -42.57 -4.58
CA GLU A 529 -1.56 -42.76 -5.81
C GLU A 529 -3.06 -42.82 -5.46
N LYS A 530 -3.86 -42.04 -6.18
CA LYS A 530 -5.32 -42.06 -6.05
C LYS A 530 -5.96 -43.15 -6.87
#